data_c357ee0343a3a4925d069999619590f0
#
_entry.id   c357ee0343a3a4925d069999619590f0
#
_cell.length_a   1.000
_cell.length_b   1.000
_cell.length_c   1.000
_cell.angle_alpha   90.00
_cell.angle_beta   90.00
_cell.angle_gamma   90.00
#
_symmetry.space_group_name_H-M   'P 1'
#
loop_
_entity.id
_entity.type
_entity.pdbx_description
1 polymer ?
#
loop_
_entity_poly.entity_id
_entity_poly.type
_entity_poly.pdbx_seq_one_letter_code
_entity_poly.pdbx_strand_id
1 'polypeptide(L)'
;MFDVTLLQDSTEGTVRRTSFRTCPYVCSEQIDIETEGDVIRSIRYTKGCHGNTQGLAALCRGMKIQEVIDRLEGIDCKGRGTSCPDQLARSLKKIQGR
;
A
#
# COMPACT_ATOMS: atom_id res chain seq x y z
N MET A 1 6.51 -1.93 15.11
CA MET A 1 5.15 -2.19 15.61
C MET A 1 4.07 -1.94 14.55
N PHE A 2 4.14 -0.83 13.84
CA PHE A 2 3.15 -0.50 12.81
C PHE A 2 3.60 -0.81 11.39
N ASP A 3 4.70 -1.52 11.25
CA ASP A 3 5.26 -1.79 9.94
C ASP A 3 4.52 -2.91 9.21
N VAL A 4 4.65 -2.93 7.89
CA VAL A 4 4.09 -3.97 7.05
C VAL A 4 5.13 -5.07 6.84
N THR A 5 4.67 -6.28 6.52
CA THR A 5 5.53 -7.44 6.29
C THR A 5 5.42 -7.87 4.83
N LEU A 6 6.53 -7.94 4.13
CA LEU A 6 6.55 -8.40 2.75
C LEU A 6 6.25 -9.90 2.70
N LEU A 7 5.21 -10.27 1.94
CA LEU A 7 4.80 -11.67 1.78
C LEU A 7 5.28 -12.25 0.45
N GLN A 8 5.27 -11.44 -0.61
CA GLN A 8 5.62 -11.89 -1.94
C GLN A 8 6.15 -10.73 -2.77
N ASP A 9 7.14 -11.02 -3.61
CA ASP A 9 7.75 -10.02 -4.49
C ASP A 9 8.19 -10.75 -5.74
N SER A 10 7.57 -10.45 -6.87
CA SER A 10 7.91 -11.06 -8.15
C SER A 10 7.83 -10.02 -9.25
N THR A 11 8.59 -10.25 -10.32
CA THR A 11 8.58 -9.36 -11.49
C THR A 11 8.31 -10.18 -12.73
N GLU A 12 7.39 -9.71 -13.54
CA GLU A 12 7.04 -10.34 -14.80
C GLU A 12 7.07 -9.27 -15.89
N GLY A 13 8.05 -9.34 -16.80
CA GLY A 13 8.27 -8.28 -17.77
C GLY A 13 8.67 -6.99 -17.06
N THR A 14 7.89 -5.93 -17.24
CA THR A 14 8.12 -4.64 -16.62
C THR A 14 7.27 -4.41 -15.38
N VAL A 15 6.41 -5.37 -15.04
CA VAL A 15 5.47 -5.24 -13.93
C VAL A 15 5.98 -6.01 -12.71
N ARG A 16 6.10 -5.31 -11.60
CA ARG A 16 6.48 -5.90 -10.31
C ARG A 16 5.23 -6.08 -9.47
N ARG A 17 5.06 -7.26 -8.92
CA ARG A 17 3.94 -7.59 -8.05
C ARG A 17 4.45 -7.86 -6.65
N THR A 18 3.91 -7.13 -5.68
CA THR A 18 4.27 -7.29 -4.28
C THR A 18 3.01 -7.47 -3.45
N SER A 19 3.15 -8.23 -2.36
CA SER A 19 2.06 -8.41 -1.41
C SER A 19 2.62 -8.16 -0.02
N PHE A 20 1.88 -7.40 0.78
CA PHE A 20 2.28 -7.04 2.13
C PHE A 20 1.17 -7.38 3.11
N ARG A 21 1.55 -7.94 4.24
CA ARG A 21 0.65 -8.09 5.36
C ARG A 21 0.66 -6.79 6.14
N THR A 22 -0.53 -6.26 6.42
CA THR A 22 -0.66 -5.06 7.23
C THR A 22 -0.52 -5.40 8.71
N CYS A 23 -0.23 -4.40 9.53
CA CYS A 23 -0.17 -4.61 10.97
C CYS A 23 -1.59 -4.85 11.53
N PRO A 24 -1.70 -5.47 12.73
CA PRO A 24 -3.03 -5.85 13.26
C PRO A 24 -3.87 -4.67 13.76
N TYR A 25 -3.35 -3.46 13.69
CA TYR A 25 -4.05 -2.27 14.20
C TYR A 25 -4.89 -1.56 13.14
N VAL A 26 -4.96 -2.11 11.92
CA VAL A 26 -5.79 -1.55 10.84
C VAL A 26 -6.84 -2.58 10.41
N CYS A 27 -7.86 -2.11 9.69
CA CYS A 27 -8.97 -2.97 9.28
C CYS A 27 -8.60 -3.94 8.16
N SER A 28 -7.68 -3.55 7.29
CA SER A 28 -7.24 -4.41 6.19
C SER A 28 -6.25 -5.47 6.71
N GLU A 29 -6.12 -6.58 5.97
CA GLU A 29 -5.19 -7.64 6.33
C GLU A 29 -3.99 -7.69 5.39
N GLN A 30 -4.20 -7.35 4.12
CA GLN A 30 -3.17 -7.51 3.10
C GLN A 30 -3.35 -6.45 2.03
N ILE A 31 -2.24 -6.01 1.46
CA ILE A 31 -2.23 -5.08 0.33
C ILE A 31 -1.42 -5.72 -0.78
N ASP A 32 -2.04 -5.88 -1.96
CA ASP A 32 -1.38 -6.37 -3.16
C ASP A 32 -1.16 -5.18 -4.08
N ILE A 33 0.09 -4.98 -4.51
CA ILE A 33 0.46 -3.80 -5.30
C ILE A 33 1.17 -4.24 -6.57
N GLU A 34 0.72 -3.71 -7.71
CA GLU A 34 1.43 -3.86 -8.97
C GLU A 34 2.02 -2.52 -9.36
N THR A 35 3.32 -2.51 -9.66
CA THR A 35 4.04 -1.31 -10.06
C THR A 35 4.79 -1.56 -11.36
N GLU A 36 5.02 -0.48 -12.11
CA GLU A 36 5.83 -0.51 -13.32
C GLU A 36 6.73 0.71 -13.26
N GLY A 37 8.05 0.49 -13.07
CA GLY A 37 8.95 1.58 -12.77
C GLY A 37 8.53 2.26 -11.48
N ASP A 38 8.33 3.56 -11.53
CA ASP A 38 7.89 4.35 -10.37
C ASP A 38 6.39 4.65 -10.35
N VAL A 39 5.62 3.97 -11.21
CA VAL A 39 4.18 4.21 -11.36
C VAL A 39 3.40 3.03 -10.79
N ILE A 40 2.33 3.33 -10.07
CA ILE A 40 1.41 2.33 -9.52
C ILE A 40 0.44 1.90 -10.61
N ARG A 41 0.37 0.59 -10.87
CA ARG A 41 -0.55 0.02 -11.85
C ARG A 41 -1.86 -0.41 -11.22
N SER A 42 -1.79 -1.03 -10.04
CA SER A 42 -3.00 -1.43 -9.33
C SER A 42 -2.70 -1.64 -7.85
N ILE A 43 -3.74 -1.49 -7.03
CA ILE A 43 -3.69 -1.75 -5.60
C ILE A 43 -4.95 -2.52 -5.26
N ARG A 44 -4.80 -3.57 -4.45
CA ARG A 44 -5.93 -4.34 -3.96
C ARG A 44 -5.75 -4.59 -2.47
N TYR A 45 -6.76 -4.23 -1.71
CA TYR A 45 -6.80 -4.53 -0.28
C TYR A 45 -7.61 -5.79 -0.04
N THR A 46 -7.13 -6.64 0.88
CA THR A 46 -7.89 -7.75 1.40
C THR A 46 -8.47 -7.28 2.73
N LYS A 47 -9.80 -7.28 2.83
CA LYS A 47 -10.55 -6.75 3.97
C LYS A 47 -10.32 -5.25 4.15
N GLY A 48 -10.88 -4.68 5.20
CA GLY A 48 -10.83 -3.25 5.46
C GLY A 48 -12.16 -2.58 5.16
N CYS A 49 -12.18 -1.27 5.27
CA CYS A 49 -13.38 -0.48 4.97
C CYS A 49 -13.59 -0.49 3.45
N HIS A 50 -14.53 -1.27 2.99
CA HIS A 50 -14.73 -1.58 1.56
C HIS A 50 -14.72 -0.35 0.66
N GLY A 51 -15.54 0.64 0.95
CA GLY A 51 -15.60 1.85 0.14
C GLY A 51 -14.31 2.66 0.18
N ASN A 52 -13.73 2.80 1.37
CA ASN A 52 -12.52 3.59 1.58
C ASN A 52 -11.31 2.95 0.88
N THR A 53 -11.12 1.64 1.02
CA THR A 53 -9.98 0.97 0.41
C THR A 53 -10.12 0.90 -1.11
N GLN A 54 -11.32 0.71 -1.64
CA GLN A 54 -11.56 0.74 -3.08
C GLN A 54 -11.31 2.15 -3.66
N GLY A 55 -11.79 3.18 -2.97
CA GLY A 55 -11.57 4.55 -3.40
C GLY A 55 -10.10 4.90 -3.42
N LEU A 56 -9.37 4.52 -2.38
CA LEU A 56 -7.94 4.75 -2.28
C LEU A 56 -7.20 4.03 -3.40
N ALA A 57 -7.53 2.77 -3.66
CA ALA A 57 -6.91 1.99 -4.72
C ALA A 57 -7.16 2.62 -6.09
N ALA A 58 -8.37 3.05 -6.36
CA ALA A 58 -8.74 3.69 -7.62
C ALA A 58 -8.01 5.02 -7.81
N LEU A 59 -7.92 5.81 -6.75
CA LEU A 59 -7.28 7.11 -6.79
C LEU A 59 -5.78 7.02 -7.07
N CYS A 60 -5.12 6.03 -6.48
CA CYS A 60 -3.67 5.87 -6.60
C CYS A 60 -3.22 5.27 -7.94
N ARG A 61 -4.12 4.67 -8.69
CA ARG A 61 -3.79 4.04 -9.97
C ARG A 61 -3.26 5.07 -10.95
N GLY A 62 -2.07 4.85 -11.48
CA GLY A 62 -1.41 5.77 -12.39
C GLY A 62 -0.59 6.85 -11.70
N MET A 63 -0.62 6.92 -10.38
CA MET A 63 0.20 7.88 -9.62
C MET A 63 1.60 7.36 -9.43
N LYS A 64 2.54 8.26 -9.23
CA LYS A 64 3.91 7.89 -8.89
C LYS A 64 3.99 7.43 -7.45
N ILE A 65 4.83 6.43 -7.21
CA ILE A 65 5.02 5.86 -5.86
C ILE A 65 5.35 6.93 -4.84
N GLN A 66 6.31 7.81 -5.14
CA GLN A 66 6.72 8.85 -4.21
C GLN A 66 5.58 9.83 -3.89
N GLU A 67 4.76 10.15 -4.88
CA GLU A 67 3.63 11.05 -4.70
C GLU A 67 2.63 10.49 -3.71
N VAL A 68 2.34 9.20 -3.80
CA VAL A 68 1.42 8.54 -2.88
C VAL A 68 2.00 8.47 -1.48
N ILE A 69 3.29 8.16 -1.36
CA ILE A 69 3.97 8.15 -0.06
C ILE A 69 3.84 9.53 0.60
N ASP A 70 4.15 10.59 -0.14
CA ASP A 70 4.12 11.95 0.39
C ASP A 70 2.75 12.35 0.91
N ARG A 71 1.70 11.87 0.27
CA ARG A 71 0.32 12.23 0.63
C ARG A 71 -0.25 11.38 1.76
N LEU A 72 0.16 10.13 1.86
CA LEU A 72 -0.49 9.18 2.77
C LEU A 72 0.32 8.83 4.00
N GLU A 73 1.63 9.04 3.98
CA GLU A 73 2.48 8.68 5.10
C GLU A 73 2.08 9.45 6.34
N GLY A 74 1.92 8.73 7.45
CA GLY A 74 1.60 9.36 8.73
C GLY A 74 0.14 9.60 8.99
N ILE A 75 -0.76 9.27 8.05
CA ILE A 75 -2.19 9.42 8.31
C ILE A 75 -2.59 8.45 9.42
N ASP A 76 -3.16 8.99 10.48
CA ASP A 76 -3.56 8.23 11.65
C ASP A 76 -5.06 7.98 11.65
N CYS A 77 -5.46 6.80 12.12
CA CYS A 77 -6.87 6.46 12.26
C CYS A 77 -7.23 6.42 13.74
N LYS A 78 -7.92 7.46 14.19
CA LYS A 78 -8.46 7.54 15.57
C LYS A 78 -7.41 7.31 16.65
N GLY A 79 -6.21 7.84 16.49
CA GLY A 79 -5.16 7.74 17.49
C GLY A 79 -4.47 6.39 17.57
N ARG A 80 -4.64 5.54 16.55
CA ARG A 80 -4.01 4.20 16.53
C ARG A 80 -2.53 4.22 16.18
N GLY A 81 -2.02 5.32 15.64
CA GLY A 81 -0.64 5.45 15.20
C GLY A 81 -0.41 5.07 13.74
N THR A 82 -1.41 4.50 13.08
CA THR A 82 -1.34 4.13 11.67
C THR A 82 -2.76 4.04 11.10
N SER A 83 -2.86 3.76 9.82
CA SER A 83 -4.13 3.64 9.11
C SER A 83 -3.93 2.80 7.85
N CYS A 84 -5.01 2.42 7.17
CA CYS A 84 -4.88 1.74 5.88
C CYS A 84 -4.09 2.58 4.86
N PRO A 85 -4.33 3.91 4.72
CA PRO A 85 -3.48 4.73 3.87
C PRO A 85 -2.01 4.76 4.29
N ASP A 86 -1.73 4.88 5.59
CA ASP A 86 -0.37 4.87 6.10
C ASP A 86 0.32 3.52 5.82
N GLN A 87 -0.41 2.41 5.97
CA GLN A 87 0.12 1.08 5.67
C GLN A 87 0.49 0.95 4.19
N LEU A 88 -0.30 1.54 3.30
CA LEU A 88 0.04 1.60 1.88
C LEU A 88 1.33 2.37 1.66
N ALA A 89 1.48 3.54 2.29
CA ALA A 89 2.69 4.33 2.18
C ALA A 89 3.91 3.55 2.67
N ARG A 90 3.79 2.83 3.77
CA ARG A 90 4.89 1.99 4.29
C ARG A 90 5.26 0.88 3.33
N SER A 91 4.26 0.25 2.69
CA SER A 91 4.49 -0.78 1.68
C SER A 91 5.24 -0.21 0.48
N LEU A 92 4.82 0.96 0.00
CA LEU A 92 5.45 1.62 -1.14
C LEU A 92 6.90 2.03 -0.83
N LYS A 93 7.19 2.44 0.40
CA LYS A 93 8.56 2.76 0.82
C LYS A 93 9.46 1.52 0.74
N LYS A 94 8.95 0.36 1.12
CA LYS A 94 9.69 -0.89 1.00
C LYS A 94 9.95 -1.26 -0.46
N ILE A 95 8.99 -0.99 -1.35
CA ILE A 95 9.16 -1.21 -2.78
C ILE A 95 10.28 -0.31 -3.31
N GLN A 96 10.31 0.96 -2.92
CA GLN A 96 11.34 1.91 -3.34
C GLN A 96 12.73 1.53 -2.83
N GLY A 97 12.80 0.98 -1.64
CA GLY A 97 14.06 0.61 -1.01
C GLY A 97 14.73 -0.60 -1.61
N ARG A 98 14.18 -1.19 -2.66
CA ARG A 98 14.69 -2.41 -3.29
C ARG A 98 15.14 -2.21 -4.76
#